data_acf615822b36947d4775a53614d57297
#
_entry.id   acf615822b36947d4775a53614d57297
#
_cell.length_a   1.000
_cell.length_b   1.000
_cell.length_c   1.000
_cell.angle_alpha   90.00
_cell.angle_beta   90.00
_cell.angle_gamma   90.00
#
_symmetry.space_group_name_H-M   'P 1'
#
loop_
_entity.id
_entity.type
_entity.pdbx_description
1 polymer ?
#
loop_
_entity_poly.entity_id
_entity_poly.type
_entity_poly.pdbx_seq_one_letter_code
_entity_poly.pdbx_strand_id
1 'polypeptide(L)'
;IPELTITTTDPSIAEIPSKDYYLEGTLAVNGRGGYEDYTGKTEVKGRGNSTWGYPKKPYRLKLNKKAEICGLGKAKNYVLLANHLDPTLMLNSVAFKIGRLLELPFTNHAIPVDVVLNGIYKGSYLLTEQIEVKENRVDLDENNSVMWELDSYWDDEPKFKSTAFNLPVMVKDPDLTTEQFEYWKKDFNAFTTQFAKEPLEGNSYVDMIDIESVAKYLITFNLVHNMEINHRKSIFIHKEGKGKYVMGPIWDFDWAYDYEGKETHF
;
A
#
# COMPACT_ATOMS: atom_id res chain seq x y z
N ILE A 1 17.24 16.65 2.14
CA ILE A 1 16.54 15.53 1.48
C ILE A 1 17.58 14.47 1.17
N PRO A 2 17.41 13.20 1.63
CA PRO A 2 18.32 12.12 1.28
C PRO A 2 18.27 11.82 -0.22
N GLU A 3 19.35 11.26 -0.74
CA GLU A 3 19.49 10.87 -2.14
C GLU A 3 19.62 9.35 -2.26
N LEU A 4 18.80 8.78 -3.11
CA LEU A 4 18.81 7.36 -3.43
C LEU A 4 19.36 7.17 -4.84
N THR A 5 20.52 6.54 -4.95
CA THR A 5 21.13 6.16 -6.23
C THR A 5 20.89 4.69 -6.51
N ILE A 6 20.16 4.39 -7.57
CA ILE A 6 19.90 3.04 -8.07
C ILE A 6 20.79 2.83 -9.29
N THR A 7 21.64 1.80 -9.24
CA THR A 7 22.48 1.41 -10.36
C THR A 7 22.14 -0.02 -10.76
N THR A 8 21.53 -0.22 -11.92
CA THR A 8 21.21 -1.53 -12.46
C THR A 8 22.44 -2.21 -13.05
N THR A 9 22.38 -3.52 -13.24
CA THR A 9 23.48 -4.30 -13.87
C THR A 9 23.77 -3.84 -15.30
N ASP A 10 22.78 -3.26 -15.99
CA ASP A 10 22.97 -2.56 -17.25
C ASP A 10 22.80 -1.05 -17.05
N PRO A 11 23.88 -0.28 -16.90
CA PRO A 11 23.82 1.15 -16.65
C PRO A 11 23.36 1.98 -17.88
N SER A 12 23.21 1.38 -19.05
CA SER A 12 22.66 2.07 -20.23
C SER A 12 21.15 2.30 -20.15
N ILE A 13 20.47 1.62 -19.24
CA ILE A 13 19.02 1.75 -19.01
C ILE A 13 18.71 3.13 -18.42
N ALA A 14 18.06 3.97 -19.23
CA ALA A 14 17.66 5.32 -18.79
C ALA A 14 16.37 5.33 -17.96
N GLU A 15 15.52 4.30 -18.12
CA GLU A 15 14.26 4.14 -17.40
C GLU A 15 13.98 2.66 -17.14
N ILE A 16 13.37 2.31 -16.00
CA ILE A 16 12.95 0.94 -15.69
C ILE A 16 11.90 0.51 -16.73
N PRO A 17 12.14 -0.56 -17.50
CA PRO A 17 11.33 -0.86 -18.69
C PRO A 17 10.01 -1.56 -18.38
N SER A 18 9.86 -2.22 -17.22
CA SER A 18 8.70 -3.04 -16.91
C SER A 18 8.32 -3.03 -15.43
N LYS A 19 7.04 -3.30 -15.17
CA LYS A 19 6.51 -3.62 -13.83
C LYS A 19 6.40 -5.13 -13.56
N ASP A 20 6.66 -5.97 -14.57
CA ASP A 20 6.39 -7.41 -14.48
C ASP A 20 7.61 -8.20 -13.99
N TYR A 21 8.81 -7.68 -14.20
CA TYR A 21 10.05 -8.31 -13.76
C TYR A 21 11.01 -7.33 -13.09
N TYR A 22 11.84 -7.86 -12.22
CA TYR A 22 12.86 -7.11 -11.51
C TYR A 22 14.16 -7.05 -12.30
N LEU A 23 14.85 -5.91 -12.24
CA LEU A 23 16.23 -5.72 -12.64
C LEU A 23 17.11 -5.77 -11.40
N GLU A 24 18.19 -6.53 -11.47
CA GLU A 24 19.22 -6.55 -10.44
C GLU A 24 20.05 -5.26 -10.45
N GLY A 25 20.51 -4.85 -9.28
CA GLY A 25 21.35 -3.67 -9.15
C GLY A 25 21.84 -3.44 -7.73
N THR A 26 22.25 -2.22 -7.50
CA THR A 26 22.65 -1.71 -6.18
C THR A 26 21.84 -0.47 -5.84
N LEU A 27 21.56 -0.31 -4.55
CA LEU A 27 21.01 0.89 -3.96
C LEU A 27 22.08 1.52 -3.06
N ALA A 28 22.41 2.79 -3.31
CA ALA A 28 23.15 3.62 -2.38
C ALA A 28 22.24 4.74 -1.87
N VAL A 29 22.24 4.94 -0.57
CA VAL A 29 21.50 6.02 0.10
C VAL A 29 22.49 6.95 0.76
N ASN A 30 22.46 8.22 0.39
CA ASN A 30 23.14 9.30 1.09
C ASN A 30 22.11 10.01 1.98
N GLY A 31 22.19 9.78 3.29
CA GLY A 31 21.25 10.32 4.28
C GLY A 31 21.38 11.83 4.53
N ARG A 32 22.39 12.47 3.92
CA ARG A 32 22.64 13.93 4.04
C ARG A 32 22.75 14.40 5.50
N GLY A 33 23.24 13.53 6.39
CA GLY A 33 23.36 13.80 7.82
C GLY A 33 22.04 13.78 8.62
N GLY A 34 20.90 13.59 7.96
CA GLY A 34 19.59 13.41 8.60
C GLY A 34 19.19 11.95 8.80
N TYR A 35 19.79 11.05 8.04
CA TYR A 35 19.61 9.60 8.12
C TYR A 35 20.94 8.89 7.94
N GLU A 36 20.99 7.62 8.32
CA GLU A 36 22.17 6.79 8.08
C GLU A 36 22.34 6.49 6.59
N ASP A 37 23.60 6.48 6.15
CA ASP A 37 23.94 6.05 4.79
C ASP A 37 23.78 4.54 4.67
N TYR A 38 23.40 4.10 3.47
CA TYR A 38 23.23 2.67 3.17
C TYR A 38 23.82 2.34 1.80
N THR A 39 24.37 1.16 1.65
CA THR A 39 24.74 0.59 0.35
C THR A 39 24.48 -0.92 0.37
N GLY A 40 23.77 -1.43 -0.64
CA GLY A 40 23.46 -2.84 -0.73
C GLY A 40 22.91 -3.27 -2.08
N LYS A 41 22.90 -4.58 -2.31
CA LYS A 41 22.24 -5.16 -3.49
C LYS A 41 20.72 -4.97 -3.39
N THR A 42 20.11 -4.63 -4.50
CA THR A 42 18.66 -4.47 -4.65
C THR A 42 18.21 -5.02 -5.99
N GLU A 43 16.94 -5.33 -6.05
CA GLU A 43 16.19 -5.51 -7.29
C GLU A 43 15.22 -4.34 -7.41
N VAL A 44 14.99 -3.83 -8.62
CA VAL A 44 14.06 -2.73 -8.90
C VAL A 44 13.15 -3.08 -10.05
N LYS A 45 11.88 -2.73 -9.94
CA LYS A 45 10.90 -2.79 -11.04
C LYS A 45 9.94 -1.61 -11.00
N GLY A 46 9.23 -1.40 -12.09
CA GLY A 46 8.09 -0.50 -12.11
C GLY A 46 6.95 -1.01 -11.22
N ARG A 47 6.03 -0.10 -10.86
CA ARG A 47 4.81 -0.43 -10.13
C ARG A 47 3.64 0.48 -10.53
N GLY A 48 2.47 0.18 -9.98
CA GLY A 48 1.24 0.93 -10.19
C GLY A 48 0.50 0.51 -11.47
N ASN A 49 -0.73 0.91 -11.56
CA ASN A 49 -1.60 0.68 -12.70
C ASN A 49 -1.64 1.92 -13.59
N SER A 50 -2.51 2.88 -13.32
CA SER A 50 -2.57 4.16 -14.04
C SER A 50 -1.26 4.95 -13.95
N THR A 51 -0.66 4.99 -12.76
CA THR A 51 0.58 5.72 -12.48
C THR A 51 1.79 5.20 -13.27
N TRP A 52 1.80 3.92 -13.66
CA TRP A 52 2.81 3.37 -14.56
C TRP A 52 2.75 3.97 -15.98
N GLY A 53 1.59 4.47 -16.39
CA GLY A 53 1.39 5.14 -17.68
C GLY A 53 1.99 6.55 -17.78
N TYR A 54 2.30 7.20 -16.66
CA TYR A 54 2.79 8.57 -16.65
C TYR A 54 4.30 8.69 -16.96
N PRO A 55 4.76 9.87 -17.42
CA PRO A 55 6.17 10.10 -17.71
C PRO A 55 7.11 9.84 -16.54
N LYS A 56 6.74 10.26 -15.32
CA LYS A 56 7.49 9.98 -14.10
C LYS A 56 6.98 8.68 -13.48
N LYS A 57 7.81 7.64 -13.50
CA LYS A 57 7.44 6.28 -13.12
C LYS A 57 7.64 6.00 -11.64
N PRO A 58 6.69 5.36 -10.95
CA PRO A 58 6.91 4.83 -9.61
C PRO A 58 7.66 3.50 -9.64
N TYR A 59 8.44 3.21 -8.59
CA TYR A 59 9.27 2.01 -8.51
C TYR A 59 8.99 1.19 -7.25
N ARG A 60 9.26 -0.10 -7.33
CA ARG A 60 9.37 -1.02 -6.20
C ARG A 60 10.81 -1.47 -6.06
N LEU A 61 11.33 -1.36 -4.84
CA LEU A 61 12.65 -1.84 -4.47
C LEU A 61 12.52 -3.10 -3.63
N LYS A 62 13.40 -4.08 -3.87
CA LYS A 62 13.51 -5.30 -3.07
C LYS A 62 14.97 -5.53 -2.71
N LEU A 63 15.32 -5.25 -1.46
CA LEU A 63 16.67 -5.43 -0.96
C LEU A 63 17.03 -6.91 -0.83
N ASN A 64 18.28 -7.26 -1.09
CA ASN A 64 18.77 -8.62 -0.88
C ASN A 64 18.69 -9.05 0.59
N LYS A 65 18.96 -8.12 1.52
CA LYS A 65 18.85 -8.32 2.97
C LYS A 65 17.96 -7.25 3.57
N LYS A 66 17.23 -7.60 4.66
CA LYS A 66 16.47 -6.61 5.42
C LYS A 66 17.40 -5.50 5.91
N ALA A 67 17.07 -4.27 5.63
CA ALA A 67 17.76 -3.07 6.11
C ALA A 67 16.74 -1.98 6.47
N GLU A 68 17.15 -1.06 7.31
CA GLU A 68 16.43 0.19 7.56
C GLU A 68 16.88 1.23 6.53
N ILE A 69 15.94 1.86 5.86
CA ILE A 69 16.21 2.91 4.88
C ILE A 69 15.51 4.19 5.33
N CYS A 70 16.28 5.24 5.56
CA CYS A 70 15.78 6.56 5.97
C CYS A 70 14.83 6.50 7.19
N GLY A 71 15.14 5.69 8.20
CA GLY A 71 14.34 5.57 9.42
C GLY A 71 13.05 4.75 9.26
N LEU A 72 12.78 4.21 8.07
CA LEU A 72 11.67 3.26 7.87
C LEU A 72 12.06 1.90 8.43
N GLY A 73 11.17 1.27 9.17
CA GLY A 73 11.42 0.01 9.85
C GLY A 73 12.05 -1.05 8.94
N LYS A 74 12.97 -1.81 9.52
CA LYS A 74 13.83 -2.78 8.84
C LYS A 74 13.06 -3.82 8.02
N ALA A 75 13.20 -3.77 6.70
CA ALA A 75 12.50 -4.67 5.77
C ALA A 75 13.30 -4.89 4.46
N LYS A 76 12.75 -5.70 3.56
CA LYS A 76 13.30 -5.86 2.20
C LYS A 76 12.60 -4.98 1.17
N ASN A 77 11.28 -4.78 1.31
CA ASN A 77 10.46 -4.16 0.28
C ASN A 77 10.15 -2.69 0.62
N TYR A 78 10.44 -1.82 -0.34
CA TYR A 78 10.17 -0.39 -0.28
C TYR A 78 9.53 0.08 -1.59
N VAL A 79 8.85 1.21 -1.52
CA VAL A 79 8.18 1.84 -2.66
C VAL A 79 8.68 3.27 -2.84
N LEU A 80 8.89 3.66 -4.08
CA LEU A 80 9.12 5.03 -4.50
C LEU A 80 7.89 5.52 -5.26
N LEU A 81 7.07 6.33 -4.60
CA LEU A 81 5.92 6.98 -5.23
C LEU A 81 6.40 8.18 -6.02
N ALA A 82 5.99 8.25 -7.28
CA ALA A 82 6.42 9.29 -8.19
C ALA A 82 5.70 10.63 -7.97
N ASN A 83 4.48 10.61 -7.42
CA ASN A 83 3.60 11.77 -7.23
C ASN A 83 3.49 12.63 -8.50
N HIS A 84 3.32 11.99 -9.65
CA HIS A 84 3.34 12.69 -10.96
C HIS A 84 2.19 13.69 -11.08
N LEU A 85 1.03 13.36 -10.54
CA LEU A 85 -0.18 14.20 -10.61
C LEU A 85 -0.25 15.21 -9.46
N ASP A 86 0.62 15.09 -8.47
CA ASP A 86 0.65 15.97 -7.30
C ASP A 86 1.76 17.02 -7.43
N PRO A 87 1.44 18.27 -7.82
CA PRO A 87 2.44 19.33 -7.95
C PRO A 87 3.03 19.76 -6.60
N THR A 88 2.38 19.42 -5.49
CA THR A 88 2.87 19.73 -4.14
C THR A 88 3.83 18.66 -3.61
N LEU A 89 3.76 17.44 -4.15
CA LEU A 89 4.47 16.23 -3.70
C LEU A 89 4.14 15.84 -2.25
N MET A 90 3.01 16.29 -1.69
CA MET A 90 2.67 16.15 -0.28
C MET A 90 1.37 15.40 0.01
N LEU A 91 0.50 15.18 -1.00
CA LEU A 91 -0.86 14.64 -0.77
C LEU A 91 -0.83 13.31 -0.01
N ASN A 92 -0.04 12.35 -0.49
CA ASN A 92 0.15 11.07 0.21
C ASN A 92 0.75 11.25 1.61
N SER A 93 1.72 12.17 1.78
CA SER A 93 2.36 12.43 3.06
C SER A 93 1.39 12.96 4.12
N VAL A 94 0.49 13.87 3.71
CA VAL A 94 -0.54 14.46 4.59
C VAL A 94 -1.54 13.39 4.99
N ALA A 95 -2.05 12.60 4.04
CA ALA A 95 -2.99 11.52 4.33
C ALA A 95 -2.41 10.48 5.30
N PHE A 96 -1.17 10.03 5.05
CA PHE A 96 -0.49 9.10 5.97
C PHE A 96 -0.24 9.74 7.35
N LYS A 97 0.05 11.04 7.42
CA LYS A 97 0.18 11.74 8.71
C LYS A 97 -1.13 11.76 9.47
N ILE A 98 -2.27 11.99 8.79
CA ILE A 98 -3.61 11.95 9.39
C ILE A 98 -3.88 10.55 9.95
N GLY A 99 -3.66 9.49 9.16
CA GLY A 99 -3.84 8.12 9.60
C GLY A 99 -3.04 7.76 10.85
N ARG A 100 -1.79 8.23 10.94
CA ARG A 100 -0.97 8.05 12.16
C ARG A 100 -1.46 8.86 13.35
N LEU A 101 -1.95 10.08 13.14
CA LEU A 101 -2.53 10.90 14.20
C LEU A 101 -3.84 10.32 14.74
N LEU A 102 -4.59 9.61 13.91
CA LEU A 102 -5.78 8.86 14.29
C LEU A 102 -5.45 7.47 14.87
N GLU A 103 -4.16 7.11 14.92
CA GLU A 103 -3.72 5.82 15.45
C GLU A 103 -4.38 4.63 14.72
N LEU A 104 -4.42 4.68 13.38
CA LEU A 104 -4.73 3.50 12.60
C LEU A 104 -3.69 2.40 12.87
N PRO A 105 -4.05 1.11 12.93
CA PRO A 105 -3.17 0.03 13.38
C PRO A 105 -1.82 -0.03 12.66
N PHE A 106 -1.81 0.26 11.36
CA PHE A 106 -0.61 0.54 10.59
C PHE A 106 -0.90 1.64 9.59
N THR A 107 0.00 2.60 9.49
CA THR A 107 -0.05 3.62 8.44
C THR A 107 1.36 3.91 7.97
N ASN A 108 1.55 3.88 6.68
CA ASN A 108 2.82 4.17 6.01
C ASN A 108 3.43 5.50 6.46
N HIS A 109 4.74 5.54 6.48
CA HIS A 109 5.51 6.79 6.53
C HIS A 109 5.79 7.25 5.10
N ALA A 110 6.13 8.51 4.95
CA ALA A 110 6.48 9.12 3.68
C ALA A 110 7.71 10.00 3.87
N ILE A 111 8.82 9.59 3.26
CA ILE A 111 10.10 10.29 3.34
C ILE A 111 10.40 10.87 1.95
N PRO A 112 10.43 12.21 1.79
CA PRO A 112 10.87 12.83 0.55
C PRO A 112 12.32 12.46 0.26
N VAL A 113 12.61 11.97 -0.94
CA VAL A 113 13.94 11.57 -1.39
C VAL A 113 14.19 12.02 -2.82
N ASP A 114 15.42 12.34 -3.15
CA ASP A 114 15.84 12.51 -4.52
C ASP A 114 16.31 11.18 -5.09
N VAL A 115 15.95 10.88 -6.34
CA VAL A 115 16.27 9.60 -6.98
C VAL A 115 17.16 9.81 -8.19
N VAL A 116 18.25 9.06 -8.22
CA VAL A 116 19.17 8.95 -9.37
C VAL A 116 19.11 7.50 -9.87
N LEU A 117 18.82 7.29 -11.13
CA LEU A 117 18.83 5.98 -11.79
C LEU A 117 19.91 5.97 -12.85
N ASN A 118 20.91 5.09 -12.69
CA ASN A 118 22.04 4.93 -13.64
C ASN A 118 22.70 6.29 -14.00
N GLY A 119 22.91 7.16 -13.01
CA GLY A 119 23.50 8.48 -13.19
C GLY A 119 22.52 9.56 -13.69
N ILE A 120 21.27 9.22 -13.99
CA ILE A 120 20.24 10.16 -14.45
C ILE A 120 19.36 10.57 -13.26
N TYR A 121 19.30 11.86 -12.98
CA TYR A 121 18.40 12.40 -11.95
C TYR A 121 16.93 12.25 -12.38
N LYS A 122 16.14 11.56 -11.57
CA LYS A 122 14.73 11.27 -11.83
C LYS A 122 13.76 12.22 -11.10
N GLY A 123 14.27 13.09 -10.27
CA GLY A 123 13.47 14.02 -9.47
C GLY A 123 13.22 13.55 -8.05
N SER A 124 12.35 14.28 -7.35
CA SER A 124 11.96 13.96 -5.97
C SER A 124 10.83 12.95 -5.94
N TYR A 125 10.95 11.96 -5.05
CA TYR A 125 9.99 10.87 -4.84
C TYR A 125 9.59 10.83 -3.37
N LEU A 126 8.53 10.08 -3.05
CA LEU A 126 8.27 9.64 -1.68
C LEU A 126 8.71 8.18 -1.51
N LEU A 127 9.69 7.99 -0.64
CA LEU A 127 10.06 6.67 -0.15
C LEU A 127 9.07 6.27 0.94
N THR A 128 8.49 5.08 0.81
CA THR A 128 7.53 4.53 1.78
C THR A 128 7.66 3.02 1.88
N GLU A 129 7.02 2.44 2.88
CA GLU A 129 6.93 1.01 3.07
C GLU A 129 6.08 0.35 1.97
N GLN A 130 6.42 -0.86 1.60
CA GLN A 130 5.48 -1.73 0.88
C GLN A 130 4.37 -2.20 1.82
N ILE A 131 3.13 -2.17 1.38
CA ILE A 131 2.02 -2.80 2.11
C ILE A 131 2.20 -4.32 2.02
N GLU A 132 2.49 -4.94 3.13
CA GLU A 132 2.70 -6.38 3.29
C GLU A 132 2.48 -6.80 4.75
N VAL A 133 2.15 -8.06 4.99
CA VAL A 133 2.06 -8.66 6.33
C VAL A 133 3.47 -9.07 6.77
N LYS A 134 4.13 -8.23 7.54
CA LYS A 134 5.50 -8.42 8.04
C LYS A 134 5.73 -7.59 9.30
N GLU A 135 6.72 -8.02 10.08
CA GLU A 135 7.31 -7.18 11.13
C GLU A 135 7.67 -5.79 10.57
N ASN A 136 7.37 -4.73 11.29
CA ASN A 136 7.53 -3.32 10.91
C ASN A 136 6.66 -2.89 9.70
N ARG A 137 5.62 -3.63 9.39
CA ARG A 137 4.57 -3.35 8.40
C ARG A 137 3.22 -3.64 9.06
N VAL A 138 2.29 -4.28 8.39
CA VAL A 138 1.12 -4.86 9.05
C VAL A 138 1.60 -6.10 9.81
N ASP A 139 1.86 -5.95 11.12
CA ASP A 139 2.51 -6.95 11.95
C ASP A 139 1.49 -7.97 12.44
N LEU A 140 1.31 -9.03 11.64
CA LEU A 140 0.41 -10.15 11.89
C LEU A 140 1.17 -11.47 11.69
N ASP A 141 0.67 -12.55 12.27
CA ASP A 141 1.19 -13.89 12.00
C ASP A 141 0.90 -14.31 10.54
N GLU A 142 1.93 -14.37 9.71
CA GLU A 142 1.83 -14.74 8.29
C GLU A 142 1.16 -16.10 8.05
N ASN A 143 1.21 -17.02 9.03
CA ASN A 143 0.62 -18.34 8.90
C ASN A 143 -0.87 -18.39 9.27
N ASN A 144 -1.38 -17.37 9.95
CA ASN A 144 -2.72 -17.35 10.52
C ASN A 144 -3.41 -16.00 10.31
N SER A 145 -3.11 -15.33 9.22
CA SER A 145 -3.71 -14.03 8.86
C SER A 145 -4.00 -13.93 7.38
N VAL A 146 -4.77 -12.93 7.03
CA VAL A 146 -5.03 -12.52 5.65
C VAL A 146 -5.18 -11.01 5.58
N MET A 147 -4.62 -10.41 4.57
CA MET A 147 -4.93 -9.06 4.13
C MET A 147 -5.55 -9.11 2.74
N TRP A 148 -6.75 -8.59 2.63
CA TRP A 148 -7.48 -8.46 1.39
C TRP A 148 -7.30 -7.07 0.80
N GLU A 149 -7.24 -7.01 -0.52
CA GLU A 149 -7.40 -5.80 -1.31
C GLU A 149 -8.75 -5.85 -2.04
N LEU A 150 -9.59 -4.85 -1.81
CA LEU A 150 -10.81 -4.65 -2.56
C LEU A 150 -10.47 -3.70 -3.71
N ASP A 151 -10.35 -4.24 -4.92
CA ASP A 151 -9.97 -3.47 -6.09
C ASP A 151 -10.68 -3.95 -7.35
N SER A 152 -11.37 -3.02 -8.01
CA SER A 152 -12.05 -3.28 -9.27
C SER A 152 -11.09 -3.49 -10.45
N TYR A 153 -9.83 -3.18 -10.28
CA TYR A 153 -8.77 -3.45 -11.25
C TYR A 153 -8.29 -4.90 -11.21
N TRP A 154 -9.00 -5.82 -10.95
CA TRP A 154 -8.93 -7.26 -10.96
C TRP A 154 -7.60 -7.87 -11.47
N ASP A 155 -6.54 -7.80 -10.68
CA ASP A 155 -5.21 -8.35 -10.97
C ASP A 155 -5.17 -9.89 -11.03
N ASP A 156 -4.01 -10.47 -11.27
CA ASP A 156 -3.82 -11.93 -11.40
C ASP A 156 -3.70 -12.67 -10.04
N GLU A 157 -3.75 -11.97 -8.93
CA GLU A 157 -3.71 -12.53 -7.58
C GLU A 157 -4.89 -13.49 -7.32
N PRO A 158 -4.78 -14.45 -6.39
CA PRO A 158 -5.92 -15.27 -5.98
C PRO A 158 -7.08 -14.38 -5.53
N LYS A 159 -8.27 -14.57 -6.14
CA LYS A 159 -9.37 -13.62 -6.03
C LYS A 159 -10.75 -14.27 -6.11
N PHE A 160 -11.75 -13.54 -5.60
CA PHE A 160 -13.16 -13.93 -5.71
C PHE A 160 -14.09 -12.72 -5.67
N LYS A 161 -15.35 -12.93 -6.04
CA LYS A 161 -16.41 -11.97 -5.78
C LYS A 161 -17.15 -12.36 -4.50
N SER A 162 -17.32 -11.41 -3.57
CA SER A 162 -18.05 -11.68 -2.33
C SER A 162 -19.55 -11.97 -2.62
N THR A 163 -20.13 -12.90 -1.86
CA THR A 163 -21.50 -13.39 -2.11
C THR A 163 -22.55 -12.30 -1.87
N ALA A 164 -22.42 -11.52 -0.80
CA ALA A 164 -23.43 -10.55 -0.40
C ALA A 164 -23.41 -9.26 -1.24
N PHE A 165 -22.22 -8.72 -1.55
CA PHE A 165 -22.08 -7.40 -2.18
C PHE A 165 -21.37 -7.44 -3.54
N ASN A 166 -21.02 -8.64 -4.03
CA ASN A 166 -20.26 -8.80 -5.27
C ASN A 166 -18.97 -7.94 -5.29
N LEU A 167 -18.32 -7.81 -4.12
CA LEU A 167 -17.07 -7.03 -4.00
C LEU A 167 -15.93 -7.75 -4.70
N PRO A 168 -15.07 -7.04 -5.42
CA PRO A 168 -13.85 -7.59 -5.97
C PRO A 168 -12.81 -7.76 -4.86
N VAL A 169 -12.56 -8.98 -4.42
CA VAL A 169 -11.67 -9.31 -3.30
C VAL A 169 -10.47 -10.07 -3.83
N MET A 170 -9.28 -9.58 -3.55
CA MET A 170 -8.01 -10.21 -3.91
C MET A 170 -7.14 -10.42 -2.68
N VAL A 171 -6.30 -11.45 -2.69
CA VAL A 171 -5.27 -11.63 -1.66
C VAL A 171 -4.21 -10.55 -1.87
N LYS A 172 -3.93 -9.78 -0.81
CA LYS A 172 -2.81 -8.84 -0.83
C LYS A 172 -1.55 -9.46 -0.27
N ASP A 173 -1.68 -10.10 0.86
CA ASP A 173 -0.57 -10.72 1.59
C ASP A 173 -1.14 -11.49 2.82
N PRO A 174 -0.48 -12.55 3.30
CA PRO A 174 0.63 -13.27 2.68
C PRO A 174 0.19 -14.16 1.51
N ASP A 175 1.15 -14.78 0.83
CA ASP A 175 0.84 -15.84 -0.14
C ASP A 175 0.10 -16.98 0.58
N LEU A 176 -1.09 -17.35 0.08
CA LEU A 176 -1.94 -18.37 0.67
C LEU A 176 -1.87 -19.68 -0.11
N THR A 177 -1.85 -20.81 0.61
CA THR A 177 -2.16 -22.10 -0.01
C THR A 177 -3.64 -22.13 -0.45
N THR A 178 -3.98 -23.05 -1.33
CA THR A 178 -5.38 -23.23 -1.78
C THR A 178 -6.34 -23.45 -0.60
N GLU A 179 -5.93 -24.23 0.39
CA GLU A 179 -6.72 -24.50 1.58
C GLU A 179 -6.92 -23.24 2.45
N GLN A 180 -5.87 -22.48 2.68
CA GLN A 180 -5.94 -21.22 3.40
C GLN A 180 -6.81 -20.20 2.66
N PHE A 181 -6.67 -20.12 1.33
CA PHE A 181 -7.51 -19.22 0.54
C PHE A 181 -8.99 -19.56 0.65
N GLU A 182 -9.39 -20.82 0.53
CA GLU A 182 -10.80 -21.22 0.67
C GLU A 182 -11.32 -21.03 2.10
N TYR A 183 -10.49 -21.24 3.13
CA TYR A 183 -10.82 -20.93 4.52
C TYR A 183 -11.13 -19.43 4.70
N TRP A 184 -10.23 -18.57 4.30
CA TRP A 184 -10.36 -17.12 4.47
C TRP A 184 -11.46 -16.52 3.59
N LYS A 185 -11.65 -17.02 2.39
CA LYS A 185 -12.76 -16.66 1.50
C LYS A 185 -14.12 -16.99 2.14
N LYS A 186 -14.25 -18.17 2.75
CA LYS A 186 -15.46 -18.56 3.50
C LYS A 186 -15.72 -17.64 4.68
N ASP A 187 -14.66 -17.30 5.44
CA ASP A 187 -14.74 -16.39 6.58
C ASP A 187 -15.16 -14.98 6.15
N PHE A 188 -14.57 -14.44 5.09
CA PHE A 188 -14.93 -13.14 4.54
C PHE A 188 -16.36 -13.10 4.01
N ASN A 189 -16.82 -14.15 3.35
CA ASN A 189 -18.20 -14.26 2.89
C ASN A 189 -19.20 -14.36 4.05
N ALA A 190 -18.84 -15.04 5.13
CA ALA A 190 -19.66 -15.07 6.34
C ALA A 190 -19.78 -13.68 6.98
N PHE A 191 -18.67 -12.95 7.07
CA PHE A 191 -18.63 -11.56 7.55
C PHE A 191 -19.51 -10.65 6.69
N THR A 192 -19.32 -10.62 5.37
CA THR A 192 -20.09 -9.74 4.48
C THR A 192 -21.57 -10.11 4.42
N THR A 193 -21.91 -11.40 4.54
CA THR A 193 -23.31 -11.86 4.64
C THR A 193 -23.96 -11.37 5.94
N GLN A 194 -23.22 -11.41 7.05
CA GLN A 194 -23.74 -10.90 8.32
C GLN A 194 -23.89 -9.39 8.29
N PHE A 195 -22.95 -8.67 7.68
CA PHE A 195 -22.99 -7.22 7.50
C PHE A 195 -24.16 -6.77 6.60
N ALA A 196 -24.59 -7.62 5.66
CA ALA A 196 -25.73 -7.34 4.76
C ALA A 196 -27.10 -7.50 5.41
N LYS A 197 -27.18 -8.03 6.63
CA LYS A 197 -28.47 -8.15 7.34
C LYS A 197 -28.93 -6.79 7.83
N GLU A 198 -30.26 -6.62 7.97
CA GLU A 198 -30.83 -5.38 8.50
C GLU A 198 -30.20 -5.04 9.85
N PRO A 199 -29.76 -3.79 10.05
CA PRO A 199 -28.94 -3.38 11.20
C PRO A 199 -29.63 -3.53 12.56
N LEU A 200 -30.94 -3.70 12.57
CA LEU A 200 -31.76 -3.72 13.79
C LEU A 200 -31.97 -5.11 14.38
N GLU A 201 -31.66 -6.18 13.62
CA GLU A 201 -31.83 -7.55 14.09
C GLU A 201 -30.49 -8.18 14.47
N GLY A 202 -30.07 -7.95 15.72
CA GLY A 202 -28.90 -8.60 16.31
C GLY A 202 -27.59 -8.24 15.59
N ASN A 203 -27.05 -7.08 15.88
CA ASN A 203 -25.83 -6.47 15.33
C ASN A 203 -24.55 -7.32 15.47
N SER A 204 -24.58 -8.60 15.13
CA SER A 204 -23.43 -9.50 15.28
C SER A 204 -22.24 -9.15 14.37
N TYR A 205 -22.43 -8.28 13.37
CA TYR A 205 -21.31 -7.79 12.58
C TYR A 205 -20.30 -6.97 13.40
N VAL A 206 -20.74 -6.30 14.47
CA VAL A 206 -19.86 -5.54 15.38
C VAL A 206 -18.86 -6.45 16.13
N ASP A 207 -19.17 -7.75 16.20
CA ASP A 207 -18.26 -8.76 16.76
C ASP A 207 -17.26 -9.27 15.72
N MET A 208 -17.49 -8.97 14.44
CA MET A 208 -16.68 -9.46 13.31
C MET A 208 -15.74 -8.41 12.75
N ILE A 209 -15.99 -7.12 12.99
CA ILE A 209 -15.16 -6.00 12.50
C ILE A 209 -14.83 -5.03 13.63
N ASP A 210 -13.64 -4.46 13.57
CA ASP A 210 -13.22 -3.39 14.46
C ASP A 210 -13.84 -2.06 13.99
N ILE A 211 -14.89 -1.65 14.67
CA ILE A 211 -15.66 -0.42 14.34
C ILE A 211 -14.80 0.83 14.48
N GLU A 212 -13.86 0.85 15.41
CA GLU A 212 -12.96 1.99 15.59
C GLU A 212 -12.04 2.15 14.37
N SER A 213 -11.49 1.06 13.85
CA SER A 213 -10.68 1.10 12.63
C SER A 213 -11.49 1.59 11.42
N VAL A 214 -12.75 1.16 11.30
CA VAL A 214 -13.67 1.64 10.25
C VAL A 214 -13.89 3.15 10.38
N ALA A 215 -14.20 3.63 11.58
CA ALA A 215 -14.44 5.05 11.81
C ALA A 215 -13.20 5.91 11.49
N LYS A 216 -12.02 5.49 11.97
CA LYS A 216 -10.74 6.17 11.68
C LYS A 216 -10.42 6.17 10.19
N TYR A 217 -10.66 5.05 9.51
CA TYR A 217 -10.47 4.92 8.06
C TYR A 217 -11.37 5.90 7.30
N LEU A 218 -12.68 5.90 7.58
CA LEU A 218 -13.65 6.81 6.96
C LEU A 218 -13.36 8.27 7.26
N ILE A 219 -12.97 8.61 8.50
CA ILE A 219 -12.57 9.98 8.86
C ILE A 219 -11.37 10.41 8.01
N THR A 220 -10.36 9.56 7.86
CA THR A 220 -9.19 9.88 7.03
C THR A 220 -9.59 10.17 5.59
N PHE A 221 -10.36 9.26 4.98
CA PHE A 221 -10.79 9.40 3.58
C PHE A 221 -11.68 10.62 3.36
N ASN A 222 -12.53 10.92 4.34
CA ASN A 222 -13.41 12.09 4.28
C ASN A 222 -12.61 13.41 4.41
N LEU A 223 -11.69 13.49 5.38
CA LEU A 223 -10.85 14.68 5.60
C LEU A 223 -10.00 15.06 4.39
N VAL A 224 -9.51 14.06 3.67
CA VAL A 224 -8.71 14.31 2.46
C VAL A 224 -9.53 14.20 1.18
N HIS A 225 -10.84 14.05 1.28
CA HIS A 225 -11.76 13.93 0.15
C HIS A 225 -11.29 12.90 -0.88
N ASN A 226 -10.99 11.66 -0.42
CA ASN A 226 -10.53 10.60 -1.28
C ASN A 226 -11.69 9.74 -1.77
N MET A 227 -11.90 9.71 -3.08
CA MET A 227 -13.00 9.02 -3.73
C MET A 227 -12.72 7.55 -4.08
N GLU A 228 -11.52 7.03 -3.79
CA GLU A 228 -11.13 5.64 -4.09
C GLU A 228 -12.11 4.62 -3.52
N ILE A 229 -12.66 4.89 -2.33
CA ILE A 229 -13.62 4.00 -1.68
C ILE A 229 -14.89 3.79 -2.52
N ASN A 230 -15.37 4.82 -3.23
CA ASN A 230 -16.54 4.73 -4.10
C ASN A 230 -16.27 3.92 -5.35
N HIS A 231 -15.02 3.90 -5.80
CA HIS A 231 -14.58 3.17 -6.98
C HIS A 231 -14.08 1.77 -6.66
N ARG A 232 -14.02 1.41 -5.36
CA ARG A 232 -13.52 0.13 -4.86
C ARG A 232 -12.12 -0.15 -5.40
N LYS A 233 -11.17 0.74 -5.10
CA LYS A 233 -9.76 0.62 -5.45
C LYS A 233 -8.90 0.81 -4.23
N SER A 234 -7.82 0.05 -4.14
CA SER A 234 -6.79 0.18 -3.11
C SER A 234 -7.34 0.20 -1.67
N ILE A 235 -8.45 -0.51 -1.42
CA ILE A 235 -9.06 -0.64 -0.10
C ILE A 235 -8.54 -1.90 0.56
N PHE A 236 -7.87 -1.75 1.69
CA PHE A 236 -7.31 -2.89 2.42
C PHE A 236 -8.11 -3.17 3.69
N ILE A 237 -8.25 -4.45 3.97
CA ILE A 237 -8.84 -4.98 5.20
C ILE A 237 -8.12 -6.26 5.57
N HIS A 238 -7.77 -6.42 6.84
CA HIS A 238 -7.01 -7.58 7.28
C HIS A 238 -7.62 -8.24 8.52
N LYS A 239 -7.22 -9.48 8.77
CA LYS A 239 -7.66 -10.25 9.93
C LYS A 239 -6.60 -11.25 10.33
N GLU A 240 -6.44 -11.46 11.63
CA GLU A 240 -5.61 -12.51 12.21
C GLU A 240 -6.46 -13.50 13.01
N GLY A 241 -6.30 -14.77 12.73
CA GLY A 241 -6.95 -15.86 13.45
C GLY A 241 -8.46 -15.70 13.59
N LYS A 242 -8.95 -15.79 14.82
CA LYS A 242 -10.37 -15.59 15.16
C LYS A 242 -10.68 -14.14 15.56
N GLY A 243 -9.75 -13.21 15.38
CA GLY A 243 -9.95 -11.80 15.65
C GLY A 243 -11.00 -11.15 14.77
N LYS A 244 -11.11 -9.84 14.89
CA LYS A 244 -11.99 -9.03 14.03
C LYS A 244 -11.29 -8.63 12.73
N TYR A 245 -12.06 -8.36 11.70
CA TYR A 245 -11.57 -7.61 10.55
C TYR A 245 -11.21 -6.18 10.96
N VAL A 246 -10.08 -5.69 10.47
CA VAL A 246 -9.54 -4.36 10.74
C VAL A 246 -9.36 -3.62 9.42
N MET A 247 -9.92 -2.42 9.31
CA MET A 247 -9.76 -1.58 8.11
C MET A 247 -8.36 -0.99 8.03
N GLY A 248 -7.81 -1.00 6.85
CA GLY A 248 -6.47 -0.48 6.55
C GLY A 248 -5.50 -1.58 6.09
N PRO A 249 -4.24 -1.20 5.75
CA PRO A 249 -3.70 0.18 5.74
C PRO A 249 -4.39 1.12 4.75
N ILE A 250 -4.27 2.42 4.99
CA ILE A 250 -4.70 3.44 4.02
C ILE A 250 -3.65 3.57 2.90
N TRP A 251 -4.11 3.80 1.68
CA TRP A 251 -3.24 3.88 0.50
C TRP A 251 -3.88 4.68 -0.63
N ASP A 252 -3.07 5.15 -1.59
CA ASP A 252 -3.46 5.72 -2.86
C ASP A 252 -4.29 7.00 -2.75
N PHE A 253 -3.60 8.12 -2.45
CA PHE A 253 -4.22 9.43 -2.30
C PHE A 253 -3.98 10.36 -3.50
N ASP A 254 -3.61 9.80 -4.66
CA ASP A 254 -3.43 10.57 -5.88
C ASP A 254 -4.76 11.10 -6.44
N TRP A 255 -5.88 10.49 -6.03
CA TRP A 255 -7.25 10.88 -6.39
C TRP A 255 -8.00 11.58 -5.25
N ALA A 256 -7.28 12.03 -4.25
CA ALA A 256 -7.80 12.76 -3.10
C ALA A 256 -7.78 14.29 -3.33
N TYR A 257 -8.20 15.04 -2.32
CA TYR A 257 -8.14 16.51 -2.27
C TYR A 257 -8.92 17.18 -3.40
N ASP A 258 -10.10 16.64 -3.68
CA ASP A 258 -10.99 17.15 -4.75
C ASP A 258 -10.34 17.17 -6.14
N TYR A 259 -9.54 16.15 -6.45
CA TYR A 259 -8.84 16.01 -7.73
C TYR A 259 -9.76 16.21 -8.95
N GLU A 260 -11.02 15.79 -8.86
CA GLU A 260 -12.01 15.96 -9.93
C GLU A 260 -12.70 17.34 -9.93
N GLY A 261 -12.48 18.18 -8.93
CA GLY A 261 -13.11 19.50 -8.79
C GLY A 261 -14.64 19.44 -8.66
N LYS A 262 -15.18 18.39 -8.09
CA LYS A 262 -16.63 18.16 -7.99
C LYS A 262 -17.21 18.48 -6.61
N GLU A 263 -16.36 18.76 -5.63
CA GLU A 263 -16.73 19.05 -4.23
C GLU A 263 -17.71 18.00 -3.64
N THR A 264 -17.60 16.74 -4.08
CA THR A 264 -18.47 15.65 -3.64
C THR A 264 -17.81 14.84 -2.54
N HIS A 265 -18.58 14.50 -1.50
CA HIS A 265 -18.19 13.55 -0.46
C HIS A 265 -18.90 12.21 -0.65
N PHE A 266 -18.34 11.14 -0.10
CA PHE A 266 -18.99 9.83 -0.06
C PHE A 266 -19.82 9.66 1.21
#